data_1915b08d1ba2c79a0d78f217c51d688b
#
_entry.id   1915b08d1ba2c79a0d78f217c51d688b
#
_cell.length_a   1.000
_cell.length_b   1.000
_cell.length_c   1.000
_cell.angle_alpha   90.00
_cell.angle_beta   90.00
_cell.angle_gamma   90.00
#
_symmetry.space_group_name_H-M   'P 1'
#
loop_
_entity.id
_entity.type
_entity.pdbx_description
1 polymer ?
#
loop_
_entity_poly.entity_id
_entity_poly.type
_entity_poly.pdbx_seq_one_letter_code
_entity_poly.pdbx_strand_id
1 'polypeptide(L)'
;WNPYTNTLTQNGQTATGTPEATERYQRMLNNFHAMKAIDPYAGKNFIARKFSGEMEVSVEDVKALFTQFLTSPELKEVGKIISKRLGRKLEAYDIWYDGFKPRSNLDEAKLDAQIQKLYPNAEAFKAGLPSLLTHLGFTPERANEICDKIAVDAARGSGHAWGAAMKGQQSHLRTRIPAEGMNYKGYNIAVHEFGHNVEQTISMYNVDNFMMAGVPNTAFTEALAFVFQKRDLQLLGIENNDPEKDKMDILDKFWSLYEIMGVSMLDISIWEWLYANPNATAEQLKEATINLSKEIWNKYYAPVFGKKDETVLAIYSHMISYPLYLSAYAFGQIIEFQLEDYLNGKNFAQEVDRIYRLGRLTPNEWMIQATGNDLSVEPMLHALQKVIKK
;
A
#
# COMPACT_ATOMS: atom_id res chain seq x y z
N TRP A 1 -13.78 9.19 -18.88
CA TRP A 1 -13.77 10.51 -18.27
C TRP A 1 -12.52 11.29 -18.67
N ASN A 2 -12.72 12.55 -19.07
CA ASN A 2 -11.62 13.48 -19.36
C ASN A 2 -11.44 14.42 -18.15
N PRO A 3 -10.33 14.36 -17.44
CA PRO A 3 -10.10 15.17 -16.23
C PRO A 3 -9.95 16.68 -16.52
N TYR A 4 -9.53 17.04 -17.73
CA TYR A 4 -9.34 18.46 -18.10
C TYR A 4 -10.64 19.18 -18.45
N THR A 5 -11.58 18.45 -19.06
CA THR A 5 -12.86 19.02 -19.50
C THR A 5 -14.03 18.61 -18.62
N ASN A 6 -13.79 17.73 -17.65
CA ASN A 6 -14.80 17.08 -16.81
C ASN A 6 -15.94 16.47 -17.66
N THR A 7 -15.60 15.93 -18.83
CA THR A 7 -16.56 15.26 -19.70
C THR A 7 -16.49 13.75 -19.52
N LEU A 8 -17.65 13.12 -19.48
CA LEU A 8 -17.81 11.67 -19.48
C LEU A 8 -18.37 11.25 -20.83
N THR A 9 -17.72 10.31 -21.51
CA THR A 9 -18.22 9.71 -22.76
C THR A 9 -18.52 8.24 -22.51
N GLN A 10 -19.77 7.84 -22.76
CA GLN A 10 -20.24 6.46 -22.66
C GLN A 10 -21.07 6.13 -23.91
N ASN A 11 -20.74 5.06 -24.62
CA ASN A 11 -21.43 4.61 -25.82
C ASN A 11 -21.60 5.71 -26.87
N GLY A 12 -20.56 6.55 -27.07
CA GLY A 12 -20.58 7.65 -28.01
C GLY A 12 -21.37 8.91 -27.61
N GLN A 13 -22.03 8.88 -26.46
CA GLN A 13 -22.67 10.04 -25.86
C GLN A 13 -21.75 10.73 -24.87
N THR A 14 -21.62 12.05 -24.99
CA THR A 14 -20.82 12.85 -24.06
C THR A 14 -21.74 13.63 -23.15
N ALA A 15 -21.53 13.46 -21.83
CA ALA A 15 -22.15 14.27 -20.80
C ALA A 15 -21.09 15.15 -20.14
N THR A 16 -21.36 16.44 -20.04
CA THR A 16 -20.54 17.36 -19.25
C THR A 16 -21.13 17.41 -17.85
N GLY A 17 -20.37 16.95 -16.86
CA GLY A 17 -20.79 17.06 -15.47
C GLY A 17 -20.71 18.50 -14.99
N THR A 18 -21.68 18.92 -14.20
CA THR A 18 -21.53 20.13 -13.40
C THR A 18 -20.46 19.85 -12.35
N PRO A 19 -19.38 20.64 -12.25
CA PRO A 19 -18.41 20.47 -11.18
C PRO A 19 -19.10 20.49 -9.82
N GLU A 20 -18.71 19.58 -8.93
CA GLU A 20 -19.16 19.59 -7.54
C GLU A 20 -18.89 20.97 -6.94
N ALA A 21 -19.89 21.58 -6.30
CA ALA A 21 -19.73 22.90 -5.71
C ALA A 21 -18.82 22.83 -4.50
N THR A 22 -19.34 22.35 -3.36
CA THR A 22 -18.60 22.32 -2.08
C THR A 22 -18.92 21.10 -1.21
N GLU A 23 -19.70 20.14 -1.67
CA GLU A 23 -20.20 19.02 -0.85
C GLU A 23 -19.08 18.19 -0.25
N ARG A 24 -18.02 17.87 -1.00
CA ARG A 24 -16.85 17.12 -0.49
C ARG A 24 -16.14 17.93 0.60
N TYR A 25 -16.00 19.22 0.42
CA TYR A 25 -15.32 20.11 1.39
C TYR A 25 -16.16 20.30 2.64
N GLN A 26 -17.47 20.33 2.52
CA GLN A 26 -18.35 20.33 3.69
C GLN A 26 -18.23 19.04 4.49
N ARG A 27 -18.10 17.88 3.82
CA ARG A 27 -17.85 16.60 4.50
C ARG A 27 -16.50 16.60 5.21
N MET A 28 -15.46 17.12 4.57
CA MET A 28 -14.13 17.25 5.18
C MET A 28 -14.18 18.16 6.43
N LEU A 29 -14.89 19.30 6.37
CA LEU A 29 -15.10 20.17 7.52
C LEU A 29 -15.86 19.47 8.65
N ASN A 30 -16.91 18.71 8.33
CA ASN A 30 -17.66 17.95 9.32
C ASN A 30 -16.75 16.92 10.02
N ASN A 31 -15.91 16.22 9.26
CA ASN A 31 -14.89 15.31 9.81
C ASN A 31 -13.90 16.07 10.70
N PHE A 32 -13.39 17.22 10.23
CA PHE A 32 -12.46 18.04 11.00
C PHE A 32 -13.07 18.48 12.33
N HIS A 33 -14.29 19.00 12.33
CA HIS A 33 -14.95 19.43 13.56
C HIS A 33 -15.19 18.26 14.53
N ALA A 34 -15.60 17.09 14.00
CA ALA A 34 -15.78 15.89 14.81
C ALA A 34 -14.46 15.42 15.44
N MET A 35 -13.37 15.37 14.67
CA MET A 35 -12.06 14.96 15.18
C MET A 35 -11.47 15.98 16.15
N LYS A 36 -11.64 17.27 15.86
CA LYS A 36 -11.20 18.37 16.74
C LYS A 36 -11.95 18.37 18.07
N ALA A 37 -13.23 18.02 18.10
CA ALA A 37 -14.01 17.92 19.34
C ALA A 37 -13.43 16.89 20.33
N ILE A 38 -12.64 15.93 19.85
CA ILE A 38 -11.97 14.90 20.69
C ILE A 38 -10.66 15.42 21.28
N ASP A 39 -10.03 16.45 20.67
CA ASP A 39 -8.70 16.94 21.05
C ASP A 39 -8.54 17.26 22.56
N PRO A 40 -9.52 17.94 23.24
CA PRO A 40 -9.41 18.24 24.66
C PRO A 40 -9.35 16.98 25.54
N TYR A 41 -10.01 15.91 25.11
CA TYR A 41 -10.05 14.63 25.84
C TYR A 41 -8.81 13.76 25.56
N ALA A 42 -8.27 13.85 24.35
CA ALA A 42 -7.09 13.09 23.94
C ALA A 42 -5.76 13.79 24.28
N GLY A 43 -5.79 15.06 24.67
CA GLY A 43 -4.58 15.86 24.96
C GLY A 43 -3.69 16.14 23.75
N LYS A 44 -4.14 15.77 22.53
CA LYS A 44 -3.40 15.91 21.27
C LYS A 44 -4.39 16.21 20.14
N ASN A 45 -3.96 16.98 19.14
CA ASN A 45 -4.74 17.20 17.92
C ASN A 45 -4.78 15.92 17.06
N PHE A 46 -5.69 15.89 16.08
CA PHE A 46 -5.90 14.69 15.25
C PHE A 46 -4.65 14.29 14.45
N ILE A 47 -3.84 15.25 13.96
CA ILE A 47 -2.58 14.96 13.27
C ILE A 47 -1.63 14.19 14.19
N ALA A 48 -1.42 14.69 15.42
CA ALA A 48 -0.55 14.03 16.38
C ALA A 48 -1.10 12.66 16.84
N ARG A 49 -2.44 12.50 16.91
CA ARG A 49 -3.03 11.17 17.19
C ARG A 49 -2.75 10.17 16.08
N LYS A 50 -2.85 10.60 14.81
CA LYS A 50 -2.59 9.73 13.66
C LYS A 50 -1.12 9.38 13.51
N PHE A 51 -0.23 10.35 13.60
CA PHE A 51 1.19 10.12 13.38
C PHE A 51 1.90 9.64 14.66
N SER A 52 2.07 10.50 15.65
CA SER A 52 2.80 10.13 16.88
C SER A 52 2.03 9.13 17.77
N GLY A 53 0.70 9.01 17.61
CA GLY A 53 -0.13 8.09 18.39
C GLY A 53 -0.30 6.73 17.71
N GLU A 54 -0.87 6.69 16.49
CA GLU A 54 -1.20 5.44 15.81
C GLU A 54 -0.02 4.87 14.99
N MET A 55 0.70 5.74 14.26
CA MET A 55 1.87 5.31 13.46
C MET A 55 3.16 5.21 14.29
N GLU A 56 3.21 5.86 15.44
CA GLU A 56 4.39 6.00 16.31
C GLU A 56 5.60 6.60 15.58
N VAL A 57 5.31 7.45 14.58
CA VAL A 57 6.27 8.28 13.83
C VAL A 57 5.73 9.69 13.79
N SER A 58 6.56 10.72 14.04
CA SER A 58 6.09 12.11 14.00
C SER A 58 5.71 12.52 12.58
N VAL A 59 4.80 13.48 12.44
CA VAL A 59 4.43 14.00 11.10
C VAL A 59 5.62 14.69 10.43
N GLU A 60 6.51 15.27 11.21
CA GLU A 60 7.76 15.90 10.76
C GLU A 60 8.69 14.86 10.13
N ASP A 61 8.89 13.70 10.78
CA ASP A 61 9.73 12.62 10.25
C ASP A 61 9.09 12.01 8.98
N VAL A 62 7.77 11.83 8.95
CA VAL A 62 7.04 11.42 7.74
C VAL A 62 7.28 12.39 6.59
N LYS A 63 7.10 13.69 6.83
CA LYS A 63 7.34 14.74 5.81
C LYS A 63 8.80 14.80 5.36
N ALA A 64 9.74 14.57 6.26
CA ALA A 64 11.17 14.53 5.94
C ALA A 64 11.48 13.33 5.02
N LEU A 65 11.02 12.14 5.38
CA LEU A 65 11.20 10.92 4.59
C LEU A 65 10.57 11.04 3.18
N PHE A 66 9.35 11.57 3.10
CA PHE A 66 8.68 11.79 1.81
C PHE A 66 9.38 12.88 0.98
N THR A 67 9.85 13.94 1.61
CA THR A 67 10.60 15.00 0.92
C THR A 67 11.89 14.46 0.32
N GLN A 68 12.63 13.62 1.05
CA GLN A 68 13.84 12.98 0.53
C GLN A 68 13.56 12.20 -0.76
N PHE A 69 12.51 11.41 -0.79
CA PHE A 69 12.10 10.67 -1.98
C PHE A 69 11.62 11.61 -3.10
N LEU A 70 10.67 12.51 -2.79
CA LEU A 70 10.05 13.41 -3.78
C LEU A 70 11.01 14.42 -4.42
N THR A 71 12.19 14.61 -3.84
CA THR A 71 13.25 15.48 -4.40
C THR A 71 14.39 14.69 -5.03
N SER A 72 14.29 13.36 -5.08
CA SER A 72 15.34 12.53 -5.65
C SER A 72 15.52 12.77 -7.15
N PRO A 73 16.76 12.84 -7.67
CA PRO A 73 17.01 13.07 -9.10
C PRO A 73 16.52 11.93 -9.98
N GLU A 74 16.40 10.74 -9.44
CA GLU A 74 15.95 9.52 -10.12
C GLU A 74 14.53 9.67 -10.70
N LEU A 75 13.68 10.48 -10.08
CA LEU A 75 12.32 10.77 -10.56
C LEU A 75 12.30 11.32 -11.99
N LYS A 76 13.26 12.21 -12.31
CA LYS A 76 13.37 12.75 -13.67
C LYS A 76 13.78 11.68 -14.68
N GLU A 77 14.64 10.75 -14.29
CA GLU A 77 15.08 9.68 -15.18
C GLU A 77 13.94 8.68 -15.43
N VAL A 78 13.16 8.32 -14.40
CA VAL A 78 11.95 7.49 -14.59
C VAL A 78 10.93 8.20 -15.47
N GLY A 79 10.70 9.49 -15.27
CA GLY A 79 9.84 10.30 -16.12
C GLY A 79 10.27 10.29 -17.60
N LYS A 80 11.57 10.34 -17.88
CA LYS A 80 12.11 10.19 -19.26
C LYS A 80 11.85 8.80 -19.83
N ILE A 81 12.00 7.74 -19.02
CA ILE A 81 11.70 6.37 -19.45
C ILE A 81 10.23 6.26 -19.83
N ILE A 82 9.31 6.77 -19.01
CA ILE A 82 7.87 6.76 -19.29
C ILE A 82 7.56 7.56 -20.57
N SER A 83 8.08 8.78 -20.69
CA SER A 83 7.91 9.63 -21.88
C SER A 83 8.36 8.93 -23.16
N LYS A 84 9.53 8.23 -23.10
CA LYS A 84 10.04 7.44 -24.24
C LYS A 84 9.11 6.28 -24.59
N ARG A 85 8.58 5.57 -23.58
CA ARG A 85 7.63 4.44 -23.80
C ARG A 85 6.31 4.91 -24.39
N LEU A 86 5.83 6.08 -23.98
CA LEU A 86 4.61 6.70 -24.48
C LEU A 86 4.77 7.37 -25.86
N GLY A 87 6.02 7.65 -26.29
CA GLY A 87 6.31 8.39 -27.52
C GLY A 87 5.87 9.86 -27.49
N ARG A 88 5.62 10.42 -26.31
CA ARG A 88 5.19 11.81 -26.10
C ARG A 88 5.69 12.36 -24.76
N LYS A 89 5.58 13.69 -24.59
CA LYS A 89 5.80 14.32 -23.28
C LYS A 89 4.77 13.85 -22.27
N LEU A 90 5.15 13.87 -20.99
CA LEU A 90 4.23 13.51 -19.90
C LEU A 90 3.11 14.55 -19.78
N GLU A 91 1.92 14.03 -19.51
CA GLU A 91 0.75 14.78 -19.06
C GLU A 91 0.54 14.54 -17.56
N ALA A 92 -0.19 15.41 -16.86
CA ALA A 92 -0.40 15.26 -15.43
C ALA A 92 -1.00 13.91 -15.02
N TYR A 93 -1.89 13.35 -15.86
CA TYR A 93 -2.49 12.04 -15.61
C TYR A 93 -1.54 10.85 -15.81
N ASP A 94 -0.33 11.06 -16.37
CA ASP A 94 0.68 9.99 -16.43
C ASP A 94 1.30 9.70 -15.03
N ILE A 95 0.90 10.45 -14.02
CA ILE A 95 1.19 10.07 -12.62
C ILE A 95 0.63 8.66 -12.31
N TRP A 96 -0.44 8.25 -12.97
CA TRP A 96 -1.04 6.91 -12.91
C TRP A 96 -0.54 5.96 -14.01
N TYR A 97 0.66 6.18 -14.54
CA TYR A 97 1.22 5.30 -15.55
C TYR A 97 1.41 3.89 -14.98
N ASP A 98 0.79 2.90 -15.62
CA ASP A 98 0.78 1.49 -15.22
C ASP A 98 1.55 0.56 -16.17
N GLY A 99 2.26 1.14 -17.14
CA GLY A 99 2.98 0.37 -18.15
C GLY A 99 4.24 -0.33 -17.67
N PHE A 100 4.62 -0.16 -16.40
CA PHE A 100 5.67 -0.92 -15.74
C PHE A 100 5.16 -2.18 -15.07
N LYS A 101 3.85 -2.29 -14.81
CA LYS A 101 3.28 -3.48 -14.18
C LYS A 101 3.73 -4.71 -14.95
N PRO A 102 4.41 -5.65 -14.31
CA PRO A 102 4.82 -6.87 -14.95
C PRO A 102 3.55 -7.62 -15.38
N ARG A 103 3.21 -7.47 -16.65
CA ARG A 103 2.23 -8.35 -17.28
C ARG A 103 2.96 -9.66 -17.43
N SER A 104 2.64 -10.63 -16.57
CA SER A 104 3.18 -11.96 -16.71
C SER A 104 2.98 -12.39 -18.17
N ASN A 105 4.03 -12.90 -18.83
CA ASN A 105 3.90 -13.57 -20.13
C ASN A 105 3.06 -14.85 -20.01
N LEU A 106 2.46 -15.08 -18.83
CA LEU A 106 1.57 -16.17 -18.53
C LEU A 106 0.18 -15.85 -19.05
N ASP A 107 -0.37 -16.78 -19.79
CA ASP A 107 -1.74 -16.73 -20.27
C ASP A 107 -2.69 -16.73 -19.05
N GLU A 108 -3.33 -15.58 -18.79
CA GLU A 108 -4.21 -15.38 -17.64
C GLU A 108 -5.33 -16.42 -17.61
N ALA A 109 -5.86 -16.82 -18.78
CA ALA A 109 -6.89 -17.85 -18.86
C ALA A 109 -6.37 -19.23 -18.43
N LYS A 110 -5.10 -19.54 -18.70
CA LYS A 110 -4.48 -20.80 -18.22
C LYS A 110 -4.25 -20.77 -16.72
N LEU A 111 -3.81 -19.62 -16.18
CA LEU A 111 -3.68 -19.43 -14.73
C LEU A 111 -5.03 -19.57 -14.03
N ASP A 112 -6.07 -18.93 -14.54
CA ASP A 112 -7.42 -19.05 -14.00
C ASP A 112 -7.88 -20.52 -13.99
N ALA A 113 -7.75 -21.24 -15.10
CA ALA A 113 -8.12 -22.65 -15.19
C ALA A 113 -7.31 -23.55 -14.22
N GLN A 114 -6.02 -23.25 -14.04
CA GLN A 114 -5.17 -23.98 -13.08
C GLN A 114 -5.63 -23.73 -11.64
N ILE A 115 -5.88 -22.46 -11.28
CA ILE A 115 -6.26 -22.06 -9.93
C ILE A 115 -7.68 -22.55 -9.59
N GLN A 116 -8.63 -22.47 -10.52
CA GLN A 116 -9.97 -23.02 -10.35
C GLN A 116 -9.95 -24.51 -10.07
N LYS A 117 -9.07 -25.25 -10.75
CA LYS A 117 -8.89 -26.67 -10.52
C LYS A 117 -8.28 -26.99 -9.15
N LEU A 118 -7.31 -26.16 -8.69
CA LEU A 118 -6.66 -26.33 -7.38
C LEU A 118 -7.60 -25.92 -6.23
N TYR A 119 -8.34 -24.83 -6.43
CA TYR A 119 -9.14 -24.19 -5.38
C TYR A 119 -10.59 -23.96 -5.83
N PRO A 120 -11.36 -25.04 -6.03
CA PRO A 120 -12.76 -24.94 -6.45
C PRO A 120 -13.68 -24.34 -5.38
N ASN A 121 -13.26 -24.32 -4.12
CA ASN A 121 -14.03 -23.81 -2.98
C ASN A 121 -13.10 -23.39 -1.82
N ALA A 122 -13.67 -22.84 -0.76
CA ALA A 122 -12.93 -22.37 0.41
C ALA A 122 -12.22 -23.51 1.17
N GLU A 123 -12.85 -24.67 1.24
CA GLU A 123 -12.30 -25.87 1.90
C GLU A 123 -11.04 -26.36 1.17
N ALA A 124 -11.05 -26.39 -0.16
CA ALA A 124 -9.90 -26.77 -0.96
C ALA A 124 -8.74 -25.74 -0.81
N PHE A 125 -9.06 -24.44 -0.75
CA PHE A 125 -8.05 -23.41 -0.51
C PHE A 125 -7.48 -23.53 0.90
N LYS A 126 -8.32 -23.72 1.92
CA LYS A 126 -7.90 -23.98 3.30
C LYS A 126 -6.94 -25.17 3.40
N ALA A 127 -7.30 -26.29 2.74
CA ALA A 127 -6.47 -27.49 2.73
C ALA A 127 -5.11 -27.26 2.01
N GLY A 128 -5.06 -26.32 1.06
CA GLY A 128 -3.85 -25.95 0.32
C GLY A 128 -2.88 -25.01 1.06
N LEU A 129 -3.32 -24.28 2.10
CA LEU A 129 -2.49 -23.29 2.78
C LEU A 129 -1.15 -23.82 3.28
N PRO A 130 -1.05 -25.03 3.90
CA PRO A 130 0.26 -25.56 4.32
C PRO A 130 1.25 -25.75 3.16
N SER A 131 0.76 -26.16 1.98
CA SER A 131 1.58 -26.29 0.79
C SER A 131 2.16 -24.95 0.33
N LEU A 132 1.38 -23.86 0.43
CA LEU A 132 1.87 -22.52 0.10
C LEU A 132 3.07 -22.14 0.99
N LEU A 133 3.00 -22.39 2.30
CA LEU A 133 4.11 -22.10 3.20
C LEU A 133 5.31 -23.01 2.95
N THR A 134 5.11 -24.27 2.61
CA THR A 134 6.24 -25.17 2.28
C THR A 134 6.98 -24.74 1.01
N HIS A 135 6.28 -24.17 0.03
CA HIS A 135 6.93 -23.57 -1.15
C HIS A 135 7.76 -22.33 -0.81
N LEU A 136 7.51 -21.67 0.31
CA LEU A 136 8.33 -20.59 0.85
C LEU A 136 9.47 -21.08 1.77
N GLY A 137 9.61 -22.39 1.95
CA GLY A 137 10.69 -23.01 2.74
C GLY A 137 10.35 -23.25 4.21
N PHE A 138 9.08 -23.09 4.65
CA PHE A 138 8.67 -23.55 5.97
C PHE A 138 8.69 -25.08 6.03
N THR A 139 9.01 -25.65 7.20
CA THR A 139 8.85 -27.10 7.39
C THR A 139 7.37 -27.47 7.39
N PRO A 140 7.01 -28.71 6.98
CA PRO A 140 5.62 -29.15 6.98
C PRO A 140 4.95 -29.01 8.37
N GLU A 141 5.68 -29.29 9.43
CA GLU A 141 5.20 -29.19 10.82
C GLU A 141 4.86 -27.72 11.16
N ARG A 142 5.76 -26.78 10.81
CA ARG A 142 5.54 -25.35 11.08
C ARG A 142 4.41 -24.78 10.22
N ALA A 143 4.35 -25.18 8.95
CA ALA A 143 3.27 -24.79 8.04
C ALA A 143 1.90 -25.24 8.57
N ASN A 144 1.77 -26.48 9.00
CA ASN A 144 0.53 -27.00 9.60
C ASN A 144 0.20 -26.26 10.91
N GLU A 145 1.17 -26.09 11.80
CA GLU A 145 0.97 -25.36 13.07
C GLU A 145 0.39 -23.95 12.86
N ILE A 146 0.87 -23.21 11.86
CA ILE A 146 0.36 -21.88 11.52
C ILE A 146 -1.03 -21.99 10.88
N CYS A 147 -1.17 -22.82 9.84
CA CYS A 147 -2.39 -22.91 9.05
C CYS A 147 -3.58 -23.49 9.82
N ASP A 148 -3.38 -24.34 10.81
CA ASP A 148 -4.48 -24.87 11.67
C ASP A 148 -5.21 -23.74 12.42
N LYS A 149 -4.56 -22.61 12.61
CA LYS A 149 -5.11 -21.44 13.30
C LYS A 149 -5.77 -20.42 12.37
N ILE A 150 -5.89 -20.73 11.08
CA ILE A 150 -6.45 -19.83 10.07
C ILE A 150 -7.74 -20.47 9.52
N ALA A 151 -8.86 -19.77 9.57
CA ALA A 151 -10.08 -20.12 8.86
C ALA A 151 -10.12 -19.43 7.49
N VAL A 152 -10.76 -20.05 6.50
CA VAL A 152 -10.96 -19.45 5.17
C VAL A 152 -12.45 -19.23 4.93
N ASP A 153 -12.82 -17.99 4.62
CA ASP A 153 -14.19 -17.57 4.36
C ASP A 153 -14.37 -17.12 2.90
N ALA A 154 -15.32 -17.70 2.18
CA ALA A 154 -15.68 -17.22 0.85
C ALA A 154 -16.43 -15.88 0.95
N ALA A 155 -16.08 -14.92 0.10
CA ALA A 155 -16.69 -13.60 0.03
C ALA A 155 -17.15 -13.25 -1.39
N ARG A 156 -18.16 -12.36 -1.49
CA ARG A 156 -18.61 -11.79 -2.76
C ARG A 156 -17.88 -10.49 -3.13
N GLY A 157 -17.31 -9.81 -2.13
CA GLY A 157 -16.65 -8.50 -2.25
C GLY A 157 -15.13 -8.58 -2.28
N SER A 158 -14.48 -7.55 -1.72
CA SER A 158 -13.03 -7.50 -1.53
C SER A 158 -12.57 -8.52 -0.48
N GLY A 159 -11.30 -8.96 -0.59
CA GLY A 159 -10.64 -9.75 0.43
C GLY A 159 -10.42 -8.96 1.71
N HIS A 160 -10.35 -9.66 2.82
CA HIS A 160 -9.99 -9.13 4.13
C HIS A 160 -9.40 -10.22 5.01
N ALA A 161 -8.40 -9.85 5.81
CA ALA A 161 -7.91 -10.69 6.90
C ALA A 161 -8.19 -10.02 8.24
N TRP A 162 -8.48 -10.82 9.25
CA TRP A 162 -8.47 -10.35 10.63
C TRP A 162 -7.90 -11.40 11.57
N GLY A 163 -7.16 -10.90 12.55
CA GLY A 163 -6.51 -11.73 13.55
C GLY A 163 -7.51 -12.35 14.54
N ALA A 164 -7.07 -13.41 15.18
CA ALA A 164 -7.76 -13.94 16.34
C ALA A 164 -7.72 -12.91 17.50
N ALA A 165 -8.81 -12.81 18.26
CA ALA A 165 -8.85 -11.92 19.42
C ALA A 165 -8.02 -12.48 20.59
N MET A 166 -7.83 -13.79 20.67
CA MET A 166 -7.04 -14.47 21.70
C MET A 166 -6.53 -15.82 21.23
N LYS A 167 -5.54 -16.37 21.92
CA LYS A 167 -5.06 -17.75 21.70
C LYS A 167 -6.22 -18.73 21.84
N GLY A 168 -6.27 -19.72 20.94
CA GLY A 168 -7.35 -20.70 20.85
C GLY A 168 -8.47 -20.34 19.90
N GLN A 169 -8.57 -19.11 19.43
CA GLN A 169 -9.44 -18.70 18.31
C GLN A 169 -8.66 -18.75 16.99
N GLN A 170 -9.39 -18.85 15.88
CA GLN A 170 -8.79 -18.77 14.55
C GLN A 170 -8.75 -17.33 14.05
N SER A 171 -7.70 -16.99 13.33
CA SER A 171 -7.70 -15.85 12.42
C SER A 171 -8.49 -16.19 11.15
N HIS A 172 -8.97 -15.18 10.44
CA HIS A 172 -9.84 -15.37 9.28
C HIS A 172 -9.22 -14.76 8.03
N LEU A 173 -9.18 -15.56 6.99
CA LEU A 173 -8.85 -15.17 5.62
C LEU A 173 -10.14 -15.16 4.81
N ARG A 174 -10.58 -13.99 4.40
CA ARG A 174 -11.74 -13.84 3.51
C ARG A 174 -11.28 -13.45 2.12
N THR A 175 -11.71 -14.22 1.12
CA THR A 175 -11.38 -13.93 -0.28
C THR A 175 -12.51 -14.28 -1.22
N ARG A 176 -12.42 -13.79 -2.46
CA ARG A 176 -13.43 -14.04 -3.48
C ARG A 176 -13.25 -15.43 -4.07
N ILE A 177 -14.24 -16.29 -3.84
CA ILE A 177 -14.34 -17.65 -4.42
C ILE A 177 -15.71 -17.76 -5.08
N PRO A 178 -15.83 -17.53 -6.40
CA PRO A 178 -17.06 -17.75 -7.16
C PRO A 178 -17.49 -19.22 -7.19
N ALA A 179 -18.70 -19.49 -7.67
CA ALA A 179 -19.23 -20.84 -7.78
C ALA A 179 -18.42 -21.75 -8.73
N GLU A 180 -17.78 -21.16 -9.73
CA GLU A 180 -16.88 -21.81 -10.68
C GLU A 180 -15.46 -22.06 -10.13
N GLY A 181 -15.18 -21.64 -8.92
CA GLY A 181 -13.86 -21.72 -8.29
C GLY A 181 -13.10 -20.41 -8.29
N MET A 182 -11.98 -20.38 -7.56
CA MET A 182 -11.12 -19.22 -7.42
C MET A 182 -10.38 -18.92 -8.74
N ASN A 183 -10.40 -17.67 -9.22
CA ASN A 183 -9.57 -17.22 -10.34
C ASN A 183 -8.25 -16.63 -9.84
N TYR A 184 -7.32 -16.29 -10.76
CA TYR A 184 -6.01 -15.75 -10.39
C TYR A 184 -6.10 -14.45 -9.59
N LYS A 185 -7.01 -13.56 -9.95
CA LYS A 185 -7.22 -12.31 -9.20
C LYS A 185 -7.66 -12.58 -7.76
N GLY A 186 -8.59 -13.51 -7.56
CA GLY A 186 -9.03 -13.95 -6.23
C GLY A 186 -7.90 -14.60 -5.43
N TYR A 187 -7.07 -15.39 -6.10
CA TYR A 187 -5.89 -16.03 -5.51
C TYR A 187 -4.82 -15.00 -5.09
N ASN A 188 -4.49 -14.05 -5.95
CA ASN A 188 -3.51 -12.99 -5.63
C ASN A 188 -3.94 -12.17 -4.42
N ILE A 189 -5.25 -11.82 -4.32
CA ILE A 189 -5.82 -11.20 -3.12
C ILE A 189 -5.72 -12.13 -1.92
N ALA A 190 -6.06 -13.43 -2.10
CA ALA A 190 -5.99 -14.41 -1.02
C ALA A 190 -4.58 -14.57 -0.46
N VAL A 191 -3.55 -14.48 -1.29
CA VAL A 191 -2.14 -14.53 -0.87
C VAL A 191 -1.77 -13.30 -0.03
N HIS A 192 -2.27 -12.12 -0.39
CA HIS A 192 -2.12 -10.91 0.42
C HIS A 192 -2.74 -11.11 1.82
N GLU A 193 -4.00 -11.51 1.87
CA GLU A 193 -4.72 -11.76 3.13
C GLU A 193 -4.06 -12.90 3.94
N PHE A 194 -3.50 -13.89 3.26
CA PHE A 194 -2.74 -14.96 3.90
C PHE A 194 -1.47 -14.43 4.58
N GLY A 195 -0.78 -13.48 3.96
CA GLY A 195 0.36 -12.79 4.57
C GLY A 195 0.01 -12.16 5.91
N HIS A 196 -1.12 -11.44 5.99
CA HIS A 196 -1.65 -10.91 7.25
C HIS A 196 -1.90 -12.01 8.29
N ASN A 197 -2.59 -13.11 7.88
CA ASN A 197 -2.92 -14.18 8.83
C ASN A 197 -1.68 -14.92 9.33
N VAL A 198 -0.66 -15.11 8.51
CA VAL A 198 0.61 -15.72 8.92
C VAL A 198 1.32 -14.83 9.94
N GLU A 199 1.43 -13.52 9.68
CA GLU A 199 1.98 -12.55 10.62
C GLU A 199 1.22 -12.58 11.95
N GLN A 200 -0.09 -12.40 11.93
CA GLN A 200 -0.95 -12.36 13.11
C GLN A 200 -0.86 -13.64 13.93
N THR A 201 -0.79 -14.80 13.25
CA THR A 201 -0.70 -16.10 13.93
C THR A 201 0.66 -16.29 14.60
N ILE A 202 1.77 -16.03 13.89
CA ILE A 202 3.12 -16.16 14.46
C ILE A 202 3.27 -15.20 15.64
N SER A 203 2.86 -13.95 15.46
CA SER A 203 2.93 -12.93 16.51
C SER A 203 2.11 -13.31 17.75
N MET A 204 0.85 -13.72 17.58
CA MET A 204 -0.04 -14.12 18.66
C MET A 204 0.52 -15.27 19.49
N TYR A 205 1.11 -16.27 18.84
CA TYR A 205 1.50 -17.52 19.52
C TYR A 205 2.96 -17.55 19.94
N ASN A 206 3.83 -16.73 19.34
CA ASN A 206 5.28 -16.83 19.53
C ASN A 206 5.92 -15.56 20.13
N VAL A 207 5.18 -14.48 20.34
CA VAL A 207 5.60 -13.37 21.18
C VAL A 207 5.21 -13.69 22.63
N ASP A 208 6.18 -13.72 23.55
CA ASP A 208 5.96 -14.18 24.92
C ASP A 208 4.95 -13.31 25.68
N ASN A 209 5.05 -11.98 25.55
CA ASN A 209 4.13 -11.06 26.17
C ASN A 209 2.94 -10.78 25.23
N PHE A 210 1.74 -11.20 25.64
CA PHE A 210 0.51 -11.00 24.86
C PHE A 210 0.27 -9.54 24.44
N MET A 211 0.58 -8.58 25.31
CA MET A 211 0.41 -7.15 25.01
C MET A 211 1.39 -6.64 23.94
N MET A 212 2.45 -7.38 23.68
CA MET A 212 3.43 -7.10 22.64
C MET A 212 3.17 -7.88 21.35
N ALA A 213 2.12 -8.72 21.30
CA ALA A 213 1.76 -9.42 20.07
C ALA A 213 1.31 -8.44 18.99
N GLY A 214 1.78 -8.64 17.75
CA GLY A 214 1.51 -7.78 16.60
C GLY A 214 2.77 -7.12 16.05
N VAL A 215 2.56 -6.15 15.17
CA VAL A 215 3.58 -5.31 14.54
C VAL A 215 3.34 -3.85 14.92
N PRO A 216 4.27 -2.92 14.67
CA PRO A 216 4.15 -1.55 15.13
C PRO A 216 2.81 -0.87 14.78
N ASN A 217 2.43 -0.89 13.52
CA ASN A 217 1.21 -0.22 13.04
C ASN A 217 0.72 -0.83 11.71
N THR A 218 -0.37 -0.28 11.16
CA THR A 218 -1.00 -0.75 9.92
C THR A 218 -0.04 -0.78 8.73
N ALA A 219 0.90 0.15 8.61
CA ALA A 219 1.85 0.16 7.49
C ALA A 219 2.75 -1.09 7.49
N PHE A 220 3.11 -1.60 8.67
CA PHE A 220 3.92 -2.80 8.82
C PHE A 220 3.15 -4.07 8.45
N THR A 221 1.90 -4.21 8.91
CA THR A 221 1.10 -5.39 8.53
C THR A 221 0.82 -5.41 7.03
N GLU A 222 0.56 -4.24 6.40
CA GLU A 222 0.43 -4.13 4.94
C GLU A 222 1.73 -4.50 4.21
N ALA A 223 2.88 -4.00 4.68
CA ALA A 223 4.16 -4.34 4.08
C ALA A 223 4.43 -5.86 4.09
N LEU A 224 4.13 -6.52 5.20
CA LEU A 224 4.32 -7.96 5.35
C LEU A 224 3.35 -8.76 4.45
N ALA A 225 2.13 -8.28 4.26
CA ALA A 225 1.18 -8.88 3.31
C ALA A 225 1.67 -8.73 1.86
N PHE A 226 2.23 -7.58 1.48
CA PHE A 226 2.83 -7.39 0.16
C PHE A 226 4.06 -8.28 -0.08
N VAL A 227 4.86 -8.54 0.95
CA VAL A 227 5.98 -9.50 0.88
C VAL A 227 5.49 -10.90 0.46
N PHE A 228 4.34 -11.33 0.96
CA PHE A 228 3.70 -12.57 0.52
C PHE A 228 3.12 -12.46 -0.89
N GLN A 229 2.36 -11.41 -1.16
CA GLN A 229 1.66 -11.21 -2.43
C GLN A 229 2.61 -11.20 -3.64
N LYS A 230 3.80 -10.62 -3.47
CA LYS A 230 4.85 -10.63 -4.50
C LYS A 230 5.29 -12.04 -4.92
N ARG A 231 5.09 -13.03 -4.06
CA ARG A 231 5.48 -14.44 -4.25
C ARG A 231 4.34 -15.33 -4.74
N ASP A 232 3.23 -14.77 -5.17
CA ASP A 232 2.02 -15.51 -5.53
C ASP A 232 2.26 -16.64 -6.53
N LEU A 233 3.06 -16.42 -7.58
CA LEU A 233 3.43 -17.45 -8.56
C LEU A 233 4.38 -18.50 -7.95
N GLN A 234 5.35 -18.08 -7.15
CA GLN A 234 6.25 -18.99 -6.45
C GLN A 234 5.49 -19.93 -5.52
N LEU A 235 4.45 -19.42 -4.85
CA LEU A 235 3.54 -20.19 -3.99
C LEU A 235 2.78 -21.28 -4.76
N LEU A 236 2.54 -21.08 -6.06
CA LEU A 236 1.95 -22.07 -6.96
C LEU A 236 3.01 -23.04 -7.56
N GLY A 237 4.27 -22.86 -7.20
CA GLY A 237 5.38 -23.61 -7.83
C GLY A 237 5.65 -23.19 -9.28
N ILE A 238 5.23 -21.98 -9.67
CA ILE A 238 5.45 -21.43 -11.01
C ILE A 238 6.67 -20.52 -10.97
N GLU A 239 7.71 -20.86 -11.71
CA GLU A 239 8.86 -19.98 -11.90
C GLU A 239 8.55 -18.92 -12.96
N ASN A 240 8.83 -17.67 -12.65
CA ASN A 240 8.78 -16.58 -13.61
C ASN A 240 10.21 -16.15 -13.95
N ASN A 241 10.68 -16.58 -15.11
CA ASN A 241 12.04 -16.37 -15.60
C ASN A 241 12.16 -15.13 -16.53
N ASP A 242 11.28 -14.13 -16.40
CA ASP A 242 11.40 -12.89 -17.17
C ASP A 242 12.58 -12.05 -16.62
N PRO A 243 13.65 -11.84 -17.40
CA PRO A 243 14.85 -11.10 -16.95
C PRO A 243 14.57 -9.61 -16.70
N GLU A 244 13.51 -9.06 -17.27
CA GLU A 244 13.11 -7.67 -17.07
C GLU A 244 12.14 -7.50 -15.88
N LYS A 245 11.64 -8.60 -15.28
CA LYS A 245 10.65 -8.56 -14.21
C LYS A 245 11.09 -7.68 -13.04
N ASP A 246 12.25 -7.95 -12.47
CA ASP A 246 12.75 -7.23 -11.30
C ASP A 246 12.93 -5.74 -11.59
N LYS A 247 13.35 -5.41 -12.81
CA LYS A 247 13.49 -4.04 -13.28
C LYS A 247 12.13 -3.35 -13.37
N MET A 248 11.15 -4.02 -13.96
CA MET A 248 9.80 -3.47 -14.09
C MET A 248 9.13 -3.32 -12.73
N ASP A 249 9.28 -4.29 -11.82
CA ASP A 249 8.78 -4.23 -10.45
C ASP A 249 9.34 -3.01 -9.69
N ILE A 250 10.64 -2.76 -9.78
CA ILE A 250 11.28 -1.61 -9.13
C ILE A 250 10.73 -0.29 -9.69
N LEU A 251 10.61 -0.19 -11.03
CA LEU A 251 10.08 1.01 -11.68
C LEU A 251 8.60 1.26 -11.33
N ASP A 252 7.78 0.21 -11.30
CA ASP A 252 6.36 0.29 -10.94
C ASP A 252 6.17 0.76 -9.50
N LYS A 253 6.86 0.14 -8.56
CA LYS A 253 6.81 0.52 -7.14
C LYS A 253 7.28 1.94 -6.91
N PHE A 254 8.38 2.34 -7.57
CA PHE A 254 8.91 3.68 -7.45
C PHE A 254 7.93 4.74 -7.96
N TRP A 255 7.27 4.47 -9.11
CA TRP A 255 6.29 5.40 -9.67
C TRP A 255 4.99 5.46 -8.88
N SER A 256 4.52 4.32 -8.39
CA SER A 256 3.36 4.25 -7.50
C SER A 256 3.62 4.97 -6.17
N LEU A 257 4.82 4.84 -5.63
CA LEU A 257 5.22 5.55 -4.42
C LEU A 257 5.31 7.06 -4.65
N TYR A 258 5.80 7.50 -5.83
CA TYR A 258 5.81 8.89 -6.23
C TYR A 258 4.42 9.51 -6.21
N GLU A 259 3.43 8.80 -6.77
CA GLU A 259 2.04 9.20 -6.73
C GLU A 259 1.54 9.38 -5.29
N ILE A 260 1.59 8.34 -4.49
CA ILE A 260 0.91 8.30 -3.19
C ILE A 260 1.57 9.21 -2.13
N MET A 261 2.88 9.44 -2.21
CA MET A 261 3.56 10.35 -1.30
C MET A 261 3.10 11.80 -1.48
N GLY A 262 2.94 12.28 -2.72
CA GLY A 262 2.47 13.65 -2.96
C GLY A 262 1.02 13.84 -2.52
N VAL A 263 0.18 12.84 -2.73
CA VAL A 263 -1.20 12.84 -2.24
C VAL A 263 -1.23 12.87 -0.71
N SER A 264 -0.36 12.09 -0.06
CA SER A 264 -0.20 12.08 1.40
C SER A 264 0.26 13.44 1.94
N MET A 265 1.22 14.08 1.26
CA MET A 265 1.68 15.43 1.61
C MET A 265 0.55 16.46 1.50
N LEU A 266 -0.32 16.32 0.49
CA LEU A 266 -1.49 17.19 0.35
C LEU A 266 -2.50 16.97 1.48
N ASP A 267 -2.80 15.73 1.82
CA ASP A 267 -3.71 15.39 2.91
C ASP A 267 -3.22 15.96 4.25
N ILE A 268 -1.95 15.80 4.57
CA ILE A 268 -1.32 16.40 5.75
C ILE A 268 -1.45 17.94 5.72
N SER A 269 -1.12 18.56 4.58
CA SER A 269 -1.16 20.03 4.44
C SER A 269 -2.58 20.59 4.58
N ILE A 270 -3.60 19.86 4.10
CA ILE A 270 -5.00 20.24 4.30
C ILE A 270 -5.37 20.22 5.79
N TRP A 271 -4.96 19.20 6.52
CA TRP A 271 -5.25 19.11 7.95
C TRP A 271 -4.48 20.14 8.78
N GLU A 272 -3.22 20.45 8.43
CA GLU A 272 -2.47 21.56 9.02
C GLU A 272 -3.18 22.90 8.78
N TRP A 273 -3.65 23.12 7.55
CA TRP A 273 -4.40 24.32 7.19
C TRP A 273 -5.74 24.43 7.96
N LEU A 274 -6.46 23.33 8.12
CA LEU A 274 -7.71 23.28 8.89
C LEU A 274 -7.49 23.64 10.36
N TYR A 275 -6.42 23.15 10.97
CA TYR A 275 -6.07 23.54 12.35
C TYR A 275 -5.68 25.03 12.47
N ALA A 276 -5.06 25.59 11.46
CA ALA A 276 -4.74 27.02 11.39
C ALA A 276 -5.99 27.87 11.09
N ASN A 277 -7.02 27.30 10.45
CA ASN A 277 -8.24 28.00 10.03
C ASN A 277 -9.51 27.27 10.53
N PRO A 278 -9.73 27.15 11.85
CA PRO A 278 -10.75 26.25 12.39
C PRO A 278 -12.20 26.68 12.13
N ASN A 279 -12.42 27.90 11.67
CA ASN A 279 -13.72 28.45 11.35
C ASN A 279 -13.93 28.65 9.85
N ALA A 280 -13.12 27.98 9.01
CA ALA A 280 -13.20 28.08 7.56
C ALA A 280 -14.55 27.58 7.01
N THR A 281 -14.99 28.17 5.91
CA THR A 281 -16.14 27.66 5.14
C THR A 281 -15.70 26.58 4.15
N ALA A 282 -16.66 25.87 3.58
CA ALA A 282 -16.38 24.86 2.55
C ALA A 282 -15.75 25.47 1.28
N GLU A 283 -16.12 26.70 0.92
CA GLU A 283 -15.53 27.45 -0.20
C GLU A 283 -14.05 27.78 0.07
N GLN A 284 -13.76 28.25 1.29
CA GLN A 284 -12.38 28.55 1.69
C GLN A 284 -11.51 27.29 1.73
N LEU A 285 -12.06 26.17 2.22
CA LEU A 285 -11.35 24.89 2.20
C LEU A 285 -11.11 24.39 0.76
N LYS A 286 -12.08 24.56 -0.14
CA LYS A 286 -11.93 24.25 -1.56
C LYS A 286 -10.76 25.04 -2.17
N GLU A 287 -10.77 26.36 -1.98
CA GLU A 287 -9.71 27.24 -2.48
C GLU A 287 -8.34 26.85 -1.91
N ALA A 288 -8.26 26.61 -0.58
CA ALA A 288 -7.04 26.17 0.06
C ALA A 288 -6.53 24.82 -0.49
N THR A 289 -7.44 23.85 -0.67
CA THR A 289 -7.09 22.54 -1.23
C THR A 289 -6.51 22.66 -2.64
N ILE A 290 -7.12 23.49 -3.50
CA ILE A 290 -6.64 23.75 -4.86
C ILE A 290 -5.25 24.39 -4.81
N ASN A 291 -5.04 25.40 -3.97
CA ASN A 291 -3.77 26.09 -3.86
C ASN A 291 -2.66 25.19 -3.30
N LEU A 292 -2.92 24.44 -2.23
CA LEU A 292 -1.99 23.46 -1.66
C LEU A 292 -1.64 22.35 -2.67
N SER A 293 -2.62 21.88 -3.45
CA SER A 293 -2.35 20.90 -4.52
C SER A 293 -1.40 21.46 -5.57
N LYS A 294 -1.60 22.69 -6.02
CA LYS A 294 -0.71 23.36 -6.98
C LYS A 294 0.69 23.59 -6.39
N GLU A 295 0.79 23.98 -5.13
CA GLU A 295 2.08 24.19 -4.45
C GLU A 295 2.89 22.89 -4.41
N ILE A 296 2.26 21.78 -3.96
CA ILE A 296 2.90 20.46 -3.89
C ILE A 296 3.27 19.98 -5.30
N TRP A 297 2.34 20.12 -6.26
CA TRP A 297 2.63 19.78 -7.65
C TRP A 297 3.80 20.56 -8.21
N ASN A 298 3.82 21.88 -8.06
CA ASN A 298 4.87 22.74 -8.57
C ASN A 298 6.22 22.44 -7.95
N LYS A 299 6.24 22.07 -6.67
CA LYS A 299 7.46 21.75 -5.95
C LYS A 299 8.05 20.40 -6.36
N TYR A 300 7.23 19.36 -6.46
CA TYR A 300 7.72 17.99 -6.57
C TYR A 300 7.49 17.36 -7.95
N TYR A 301 6.40 17.71 -8.65
CA TYR A 301 5.98 17.06 -9.90
C TYR A 301 6.31 17.89 -11.14
N ALA A 302 6.14 19.20 -11.10
CA ALA A 302 6.44 20.05 -12.23
C ALA A 302 7.89 19.89 -12.77
N PRO A 303 8.91 19.64 -11.93
CA PRO A 303 10.27 19.37 -12.43
C PRO A 303 10.40 18.09 -13.28
N VAL A 304 9.49 17.14 -13.11
CA VAL A 304 9.46 15.85 -13.83
C VAL A 304 8.53 15.93 -15.04
N PHE A 305 7.33 16.48 -14.86
CA PHE A 305 6.27 16.54 -15.88
C PHE A 305 6.42 17.74 -16.84
N GLY A 306 7.14 18.78 -16.44
CA GLY A 306 7.25 20.02 -17.23
C GLY A 306 5.96 20.84 -17.29
N LYS A 307 4.98 20.56 -16.41
CA LYS A 307 3.69 21.24 -16.30
C LYS A 307 3.50 21.77 -14.90
N LYS A 308 2.91 22.97 -14.79
CA LYS A 308 2.65 23.64 -13.50
C LYS A 308 1.15 23.74 -13.24
N ASP A 309 0.84 24.03 -12.00
CA ASP A 309 -0.49 24.39 -11.50
C ASP A 309 -1.56 23.29 -11.68
N GLU A 310 -1.13 22.04 -11.76
CA GLU A 310 -2.03 20.89 -11.85
C GLU A 310 -2.61 20.55 -10.46
N THR A 311 -3.85 20.06 -10.48
CA THR A 311 -4.62 19.78 -9.25
C THR A 311 -4.99 18.30 -9.09
N VAL A 312 -4.38 17.42 -9.88
CA VAL A 312 -4.73 15.99 -9.92
C VAL A 312 -4.52 15.27 -8.58
N LEU A 313 -3.66 15.79 -7.71
CA LEU A 313 -3.45 15.23 -6.37
C LEU A 313 -4.68 15.36 -5.46
N ALA A 314 -5.60 16.29 -5.75
CA ALA A 314 -6.76 16.57 -4.91
C ALA A 314 -7.98 15.67 -5.16
N ILE A 315 -7.88 14.67 -6.05
CA ILE A 315 -9.05 13.87 -6.45
C ILE A 315 -9.34 12.68 -5.52
N TYR A 316 -8.45 12.36 -4.59
CA TYR A 316 -8.52 11.12 -3.79
C TYR A 316 -9.64 11.18 -2.75
N SER A 317 -10.52 10.18 -2.79
CA SER A 317 -11.66 10.07 -1.87
C SER A 317 -11.24 9.79 -0.41
N HIS A 318 -10.05 9.24 -0.21
CA HIS A 318 -9.50 9.00 1.14
C HIS A 318 -9.43 10.27 1.98
N MET A 319 -9.12 11.42 1.37
CA MET A 319 -9.10 12.71 2.08
C MET A 319 -10.45 13.07 2.71
N ILE A 320 -11.55 12.48 2.20
CA ILE A 320 -12.91 12.68 2.72
C ILE A 320 -13.28 11.60 3.71
N SER A 321 -13.05 10.32 3.36
CA SER A 321 -13.58 9.18 4.12
C SER A 321 -12.60 8.63 5.16
N TYR A 322 -11.29 8.76 4.92
CA TYR A 322 -10.22 8.24 5.79
C TYR A 322 -9.04 9.21 5.85
N PRO A 323 -9.23 10.41 6.43
CA PRO A 323 -8.20 11.45 6.43
C PRO A 323 -6.93 10.99 7.15
N LEU A 324 -5.78 11.41 6.62
CA LEU A 324 -4.43 11.09 7.08
C LEU A 324 -4.04 9.60 6.99
N TYR A 325 -4.86 8.78 6.31
CA TYR A 325 -4.57 7.35 6.14
C TYR A 325 -3.59 7.07 4.99
N LEU A 326 -3.57 7.92 3.97
CA LEU A 326 -2.76 7.74 2.74
C LEU A 326 -1.26 7.56 3.02
N SER A 327 -0.77 8.19 4.11
CA SER A 327 0.62 8.03 4.54
C SER A 327 0.98 6.59 4.91
N ALA A 328 0.02 5.80 5.42
CA ALA A 328 0.25 4.40 5.76
C ALA A 328 0.57 3.54 4.53
N TYR A 329 -0.05 3.84 3.37
CA TYR A 329 0.28 3.14 2.12
C TYR A 329 1.70 3.43 1.67
N ALA A 330 2.12 4.71 1.70
CA ALA A 330 3.48 5.08 1.33
C ALA A 330 4.52 4.44 2.26
N PHE A 331 4.25 4.46 3.56
CA PHE A 331 5.10 3.78 4.55
C PHE A 331 5.16 2.27 4.33
N GLY A 332 4.01 1.63 4.10
CA GLY A 332 3.94 0.19 3.84
C GLY A 332 4.80 -0.23 2.64
N GLN A 333 4.80 0.56 1.56
CA GLN A 333 5.64 0.29 0.39
C GLN A 333 7.13 0.49 0.67
N ILE A 334 7.51 1.50 1.46
CA ILE A 334 8.92 1.71 1.86
C ILE A 334 9.40 0.54 2.72
N ILE A 335 8.61 0.14 3.71
CA ILE A 335 8.91 -0.98 4.61
C ILE A 335 9.01 -2.29 3.82
N GLU A 336 8.03 -2.56 2.94
CA GLU A 336 8.05 -3.75 2.07
C GLU A 336 9.33 -3.80 1.25
N PHE A 337 9.70 -2.69 0.60
CA PHE A 337 10.89 -2.65 -0.23
C PHE A 337 12.16 -2.92 0.59
N GLN A 338 12.27 -2.32 1.76
CA GLN A 338 13.43 -2.50 2.66
C GLN A 338 13.50 -3.93 3.20
N LEU A 339 12.35 -4.56 3.49
CA LEU A 339 12.28 -5.97 3.87
C LEU A 339 12.67 -6.89 2.72
N GLU A 340 12.20 -6.63 1.50
CA GLU A 340 12.55 -7.41 0.31
C GLU A 340 14.05 -7.34 -0.01
N ASP A 341 14.65 -6.14 0.09
CA ASP A 341 16.11 -5.97 -0.07
C ASP A 341 16.88 -6.78 0.99
N TYR A 342 16.42 -6.75 2.24
CA TYR A 342 16.99 -7.55 3.32
C TYR A 342 16.84 -9.05 3.12
N LEU A 343 15.66 -9.52 2.67
CA LEU A 343 15.35 -10.95 2.50
C LEU A 343 16.06 -11.57 1.29
N ASN A 344 16.55 -10.75 0.38
CA ASN A 344 17.21 -11.22 -0.84
C ASN A 344 18.44 -12.09 -0.49
N GLY A 345 18.45 -13.31 -1.01
CA GLY A 345 19.52 -14.29 -0.77
C GLY A 345 19.52 -14.96 0.62
N LYS A 346 18.50 -14.72 1.43
CA LYS A 346 18.33 -15.34 2.76
C LYS A 346 17.32 -16.49 2.72
N ASN A 347 17.31 -17.29 3.79
CA ASN A 347 16.26 -18.30 4.00
C ASN A 347 14.96 -17.56 4.40
N PHE A 348 14.04 -17.46 3.46
CA PHE A 348 12.81 -16.69 3.62
C PHE A 348 12.00 -17.13 4.85
N ALA A 349 11.71 -18.42 4.98
CA ALA A 349 10.88 -18.95 6.06
C ALA A 349 11.51 -18.68 7.45
N GLN A 350 12.83 -18.86 7.57
CA GLN A 350 13.54 -18.63 8.82
C GLN A 350 13.51 -17.15 9.21
N GLU A 351 13.76 -16.26 8.24
CA GLU A 351 13.77 -14.83 8.51
C GLU A 351 12.37 -14.28 8.81
N VAL A 352 11.36 -14.71 8.06
CA VAL A 352 9.96 -14.33 8.31
C VAL A 352 9.51 -14.78 9.71
N ASP A 353 9.78 -16.05 10.08
CA ASP A 353 9.43 -16.54 11.42
C ASP A 353 10.15 -15.74 12.54
N ARG A 354 11.41 -15.34 12.31
CA ARG A 354 12.18 -14.49 13.24
C ARG A 354 11.58 -13.08 13.33
N ILE A 355 11.32 -12.45 12.20
CA ILE A 355 10.84 -11.07 12.11
C ILE A 355 9.45 -10.93 12.74
N TYR A 356 8.54 -11.88 12.50
CA TYR A 356 7.17 -11.82 13.03
C TYR A 356 7.09 -12.09 14.55
N ARG A 357 8.19 -12.51 15.16
CA ARG A 357 8.32 -12.67 16.62
C ARG A 357 8.86 -11.43 17.33
N LEU A 358 9.24 -10.38 16.61
CA LEU A 358 9.76 -9.15 17.23
C LEU A 358 8.73 -8.45 18.10
N GLY A 359 7.45 -8.62 17.77
CA GLY A 359 6.38 -8.01 18.52
C GLY A 359 6.20 -6.52 18.20
N ARG A 360 5.39 -5.85 19.01
CA ARG A 360 4.94 -4.47 18.82
C ARG A 360 5.97 -3.48 19.38
N LEU A 361 7.13 -3.42 18.74
CA LEU A 361 8.16 -2.41 18.98
C LEU A 361 7.78 -1.08 18.30
N THR A 362 8.48 0.01 18.62
CA THR A 362 8.37 1.24 17.82
C THR A 362 8.89 1.01 16.40
N PRO A 363 8.42 1.74 15.38
CA PRO A 363 8.76 1.51 13.98
C PRO A 363 10.27 1.40 13.70
N ASN A 364 11.06 2.36 14.16
CA ASN A 364 12.52 2.34 13.93
C ASN A 364 13.19 1.17 14.64
N GLU A 365 12.85 0.91 15.89
CA GLU A 365 13.42 -0.22 16.65
C GLU A 365 13.08 -1.54 15.98
N TRP A 366 11.83 -1.70 15.52
CA TRP A 366 11.41 -2.88 14.78
C TRP A 366 12.24 -3.07 13.49
N MET A 367 12.44 -2.00 12.72
CA MET A 367 13.23 -2.05 11.47
C MET A 367 14.69 -2.38 11.74
N ILE A 368 15.29 -1.80 12.79
CA ILE A 368 16.67 -2.11 13.21
C ILE A 368 16.80 -3.60 13.55
N GLN A 369 15.87 -4.14 14.35
CA GLN A 369 15.89 -5.56 14.73
C GLN A 369 15.53 -6.49 13.58
N ALA A 370 14.65 -6.07 12.68
CA ALA A 370 14.29 -6.85 11.50
C ALA A 370 15.40 -6.90 10.46
N THR A 371 16.00 -5.76 10.12
CA THR A 371 16.87 -5.61 8.94
C THR A 371 18.31 -5.15 9.27
N GLY A 372 18.54 -4.66 10.49
CA GLY A 372 19.80 -4.01 10.90
C GLY A 372 19.88 -2.52 10.55
N ASN A 373 18.83 -1.93 9.99
CA ASN A 373 18.82 -0.53 9.55
C ASN A 373 17.53 0.18 9.96
N ASP A 374 17.62 1.51 10.15
CA ASP A 374 16.46 2.38 10.34
C ASP A 374 15.53 2.37 9.14
N LEU A 375 14.29 2.83 9.36
CA LEU A 375 13.35 3.06 8.27
C LEU A 375 13.88 4.12 7.30
N SER A 376 14.03 3.77 6.01
CA SER A 376 14.70 4.61 5.02
C SER A 376 14.20 4.36 3.60
N VAL A 377 14.22 5.40 2.76
CA VAL A 377 14.01 5.29 1.31
C VAL A 377 15.28 4.93 0.53
N GLU A 378 16.45 4.98 1.16
CA GLU A 378 17.74 4.74 0.49
C GLU A 378 17.84 3.38 -0.22
N PRO A 379 17.38 2.25 0.34
CA PRO A 379 17.42 0.97 -0.38
C PRO A 379 16.70 1.02 -1.72
N MET A 380 15.54 1.68 -1.76
CA MET A 380 14.76 1.86 -2.99
C MET A 380 15.49 2.76 -4.01
N LEU A 381 16.05 3.88 -3.55
CA LEU A 381 16.82 4.78 -4.43
C LEU A 381 18.04 4.08 -5.00
N HIS A 382 18.77 3.30 -4.20
CA HIS A 382 19.93 2.52 -4.67
C HIS A 382 19.53 1.43 -5.68
N ALA A 383 18.43 0.71 -5.44
CA ALA A 383 17.93 -0.29 -6.38
C ALA A 383 17.55 0.35 -7.72
N LEU A 384 16.87 1.48 -7.67
CA LEU A 384 16.49 2.23 -8.87
C LEU A 384 17.71 2.74 -9.65
N GLN A 385 18.74 3.26 -8.97
CA GLN A 385 19.98 3.71 -9.61
C GLN A 385 20.65 2.57 -10.40
N LYS A 386 20.64 1.34 -9.87
CA LYS A 386 21.16 0.15 -10.58
C LYS A 386 20.36 -0.18 -11.84
N VAL A 387 19.05 0.04 -11.80
CA VAL A 387 18.13 -0.22 -12.92
C VAL A 387 18.24 0.82 -14.02
N ILE A 388 18.38 2.11 -13.67
CA ILE A 388 18.48 3.22 -14.63
C ILE A 388 19.83 3.26 -15.35
N LYS A 389 20.92 2.84 -14.70
CA LYS A 389 22.29 2.83 -15.29
C LYS A 389 22.55 1.70 -16.27
N LYS A 390 21.69 0.68 -16.30
CA LYS A 390 21.71 -0.42 -17.29
C LYS A 390 20.84 -0.08 -18.49
#